data_e189e08080e61b7960b302415e3f06a3
#
_entry.id   e189e08080e61b7960b302415e3f06a3
#
_cell.length_a   1.000
_cell.length_b   1.000
_cell.length_c   1.000
_cell.angle_alpha   90.00
_cell.angle_beta   90.00
_cell.angle_gamma   90.00
#
_symmetry.space_group_name_H-M   'P 1'
#
loop_
_entity.id
_entity.type
_entity.pdbx_description
1 polymer ?
#
loop_
_entity_poly.entity_id
_entity_poly.type
_entity_poly.pdbx_seq_one_letter_code
_entity_poly.pdbx_strand_id
1 'polypeptide(L)'
;PNGISDCMISAEKGTPGISTITAGARQFSGLRPGSTIIYQKGTDGGGDPTYNKVKSIGAGNTSIIVEAISPSIPGIFDGSLPSSAATTQGTIKMNVGAPIIRGSGILHAPLGNRNVSTVDLSSSNLRVTKQLTAMSITSNALVVNIADVTGQYTEITSDATFEPFDEERYAISKASNGVISPITEDTFKYQLSGSRITIDGLGSNSTDNVLIASVKKKGIKSKIKNYNKSKMVDIVYSKYARSGDVAIGIGASTIADGLTYDTRYGVRVQDEKISLNYPDVAKFIAVYESIDNERPTLDEFKFTSTANVQLNAILGENIVGYESKAIARVVNKSSTDANTLGVVYLTSSRFSEEEIVNFDESNIDTNIESITNGTYKDITNSFKLDKGQKDQYYDYSFIIRNGGSSEPSSRLLVIFDYYSIPSDDDGDLFTALSYDSDRFQYDIPNIGESGIRATDTLDLRPRVSVYDTTNTSLPSPFSFDSRSFTIKQYLISNENADLGYEFYLPRIDKLYLNKFGEFVYQKGTSEMDPKPPVRTDDLMELATVNLPPYLYNAQAAKLSLIDNRRYTMRDIGNIQDRVSNLEEVTTLSLLENNVQTLQIQDSEGRNRFKTGFFVD
;
A
#
# COMPACT_ATOMS: atom_id res chain seq x y z
N PRO A 1 11.55 27.02 -8.06
CA PRO A 1 12.87 26.42 -7.97
C PRO A 1 13.92 27.54 -7.95
N ASN A 2 14.48 27.76 -6.77
CA ASN A 2 15.54 28.74 -6.62
C ASN A 2 16.84 28.10 -7.12
N GLY A 3 17.28 28.43 -8.32
CA GLY A 3 18.59 28.09 -8.82
C GLY A 3 19.66 28.97 -8.15
N ILE A 4 20.81 28.40 -7.83
CA ILE A 4 22.00 29.15 -7.44
C ILE A 4 22.83 29.32 -8.71
N SER A 5 22.95 30.56 -9.19
CA SER A 5 23.87 30.94 -10.28
C SER A 5 25.27 31.12 -9.71
N ASP A 6 26.26 31.07 -10.58
CA ASP A 6 27.67 31.35 -10.27
C ASP A 6 28.31 30.39 -9.25
N CYS A 7 27.95 29.12 -9.30
CA CYS A 7 28.65 28.08 -8.56
C CYS A 7 29.92 27.65 -9.28
N MET A 8 30.98 27.42 -8.53
CA MET A 8 32.22 26.86 -9.04
C MET A 8 32.39 25.44 -8.59
N ILE A 9 32.72 24.55 -9.50
CA ILE A 9 32.94 23.13 -9.22
C ILE A 9 34.40 22.76 -9.40
N SER A 10 34.91 21.99 -8.46
CA SER A 10 36.26 21.42 -8.52
C SER A 10 36.17 19.91 -8.23
N ALA A 11 36.85 19.10 -9.03
CA ALA A 11 36.99 17.69 -8.79
C ALA A 11 38.03 17.41 -7.69
N GLU A 12 37.75 16.42 -6.85
CA GLU A 12 38.70 15.98 -5.83
C GLU A 12 39.72 15.04 -6.47
N LYS A 13 41.01 15.36 -6.33
CA LYS A 13 42.07 14.59 -6.96
C LYS A 13 42.16 13.17 -6.42
N GLY A 14 42.03 12.21 -7.29
CA GLY A 14 42.21 10.79 -6.96
C GLY A 14 40.96 10.06 -6.48
N THR A 15 39.79 10.72 -6.46
CA THR A 15 38.52 10.08 -6.07
C THR A 15 37.49 10.31 -7.18
N PRO A 16 37.39 9.38 -8.16
CA PRO A 16 36.41 9.50 -9.24
C PRO A 16 34.98 9.61 -8.70
N GLY A 17 34.19 10.49 -9.30
CA GLY A 17 32.79 10.67 -8.94
C GLY A 17 32.53 11.62 -7.74
N ILE A 18 33.57 12.14 -7.10
CA ILE A 18 33.43 13.13 -6.00
C ILE A 18 33.90 14.50 -6.45
N SER A 19 33.11 15.51 -6.16
CA SER A 19 33.44 16.90 -6.50
C SER A 19 32.98 17.85 -5.41
N THR A 20 33.70 18.97 -5.28
CA THR A 20 33.33 20.05 -4.38
C THR A 20 32.72 21.21 -5.18
N ILE A 21 31.55 21.65 -4.76
CA ILE A 21 30.86 22.80 -5.34
C ILE A 21 30.87 23.93 -4.32
N THR A 22 31.36 25.09 -4.76
CA THR A 22 31.43 26.30 -3.94
C THR A 22 30.52 27.38 -4.49
N ALA A 23 29.92 28.15 -3.62
CA ALA A 23 29.06 29.29 -3.96
C ALA A 23 29.22 30.39 -2.90
N GLY A 24 28.54 31.51 -3.09
CA GLY A 24 28.52 32.62 -2.14
C GLY A 24 28.02 32.22 -0.74
N ALA A 25 28.24 33.07 0.24
CA ALA A 25 27.90 32.80 1.63
C ALA A 25 26.44 32.39 1.82
N ARG A 26 26.21 31.31 2.52
CA ARG A 26 24.89 30.72 2.90
C ARG A 26 24.03 30.26 1.74
N GLN A 27 24.56 30.15 0.53
CA GLN A 27 23.77 29.69 -0.64
C GLN A 27 23.29 28.25 -0.51
N PHE A 28 23.99 27.41 0.25
CA PHE A 28 23.58 26.02 0.51
C PHE A 28 22.81 25.82 1.82
N SER A 29 22.31 26.92 2.42
CA SER A 29 21.45 26.84 3.59
C SER A 29 20.15 26.09 3.23
N GLY A 30 19.82 25.04 3.95
CA GLY A 30 18.65 24.20 3.67
C GLY A 30 18.95 22.87 2.97
N LEU A 31 20.16 22.70 2.43
CA LEU A 31 20.62 21.38 1.99
C LEU A 31 21.00 20.52 3.20
N ARG A 32 20.87 19.23 3.04
CA ARG A 32 21.31 18.22 4.03
C ARG A 32 22.14 17.14 3.34
N PRO A 33 23.06 16.46 4.03
CA PRO A 33 23.69 15.26 3.49
C PRO A 33 22.61 14.27 3.04
N GLY A 34 22.78 13.70 1.86
CA GLY A 34 21.78 12.84 1.21
C GLY A 34 20.83 13.54 0.24
N SER A 35 20.75 14.88 0.25
CA SER A 35 19.97 15.64 -0.74
C SER A 35 20.53 15.43 -2.15
N THR A 36 19.64 15.39 -3.14
CA THR A 36 20.03 15.35 -4.57
C THR A 36 20.01 16.76 -5.14
N ILE A 37 21.03 17.11 -5.87
CA ILE A 37 21.12 18.36 -6.62
C ILE A 37 21.29 18.10 -8.11
N ILE A 38 20.81 19.04 -8.92
CA ILE A 38 21.02 19.06 -10.37
C ILE A 38 22.02 20.15 -10.65
N TYR A 39 23.14 19.78 -11.26
CA TYR A 39 24.14 20.75 -11.72
C TYR A 39 24.08 20.85 -13.24
N GLN A 40 24.08 22.10 -13.75
CA GLN A 40 24.21 22.40 -15.18
C GLN A 40 25.43 23.29 -15.42
N LYS A 41 26.23 22.91 -16.39
CA LYS A 41 27.41 23.67 -16.80
C LYS A 41 26.98 24.94 -17.53
N GLY A 42 27.67 26.05 -17.26
CA GLY A 42 27.41 27.34 -17.88
C GLY A 42 26.56 28.29 -17.02
N THR A 43 26.69 29.59 -17.22
CA THR A 43 25.99 30.64 -16.47
C THR A 43 24.51 30.73 -16.82
N ASP A 44 24.13 30.29 -18.00
CA ASP A 44 22.78 30.27 -18.56
C ASP A 44 22.05 28.94 -18.39
N GLY A 45 22.74 27.94 -17.82
CA GLY A 45 22.15 26.60 -17.60
C GLY A 45 21.89 25.80 -18.88
N GLY A 46 22.62 26.13 -19.96
CA GLY A 46 22.45 25.48 -21.27
C GLY A 46 23.21 24.17 -21.46
N GLY A 47 23.95 23.68 -20.45
CA GLY A 47 24.63 22.40 -20.49
C GLY A 47 23.72 21.24 -20.04
N ASP A 48 24.09 20.01 -20.39
CA ASP A 48 23.39 18.83 -19.94
C ASP A 48 23.33 18.73 -18.40
N PRO A 49 22.17 18.45 -17.81
CA PRO A 49 22.04 18.34 -16.36
C PRO A 49 22.73 17.08 -15.83
N THR A 50 23.49 17.23 -14.76
CA THR A 50 24.04 16.11 -13.99
C THR A 50 23.37 16.00 -12.64
N TYR A 51 23.07 14.79 -12.22
CA TYR A 51 22.41 14.49 -10.94
C TYR A 51 23.45 14.04 -9.92
N ASN A 52 23.47 14.68 -8.77
CA ASN A 52 24.49 14.47 -7.76
C ASN A 52 23.87 14.41 -6.37
N LYS A 53 24.44 13.56 -5.51
CA LYS A 53 24.05 13.43 -4.10
C LYS A 53 24.99 14.22 -3.21
N VAL A 54 24.43 15.05 -2.34
CA VAL A 54 25.22 15.80 -1.34
C VAL A 54 25.77 14.82 -0.31
N LYS A 55 27.08 14.76 -0.17
CA LYS A 55 27.79 13.92 0.79
C LYS A 55 28.04 14.64 2.10
N SER A 56 28.52 15.88 2.01
CA SER A 56 28.72 16.74 3.17
C SER A 56 28.56 18.21 2.81
N ILE A 57 28.40 19.05 3.81
CA ILE A 57 28.27 20.51 3.67
C ILE A 57 29.41 21.15 4.47
N GLY A 58 30.12 22.05 3.82
CA GLY A 58 31.23 22.80 4.42
C GLY A 58 30.79 23.87 5.41
N ALA A 59 31.71 24.33 6.21
CA ALA A 59 31.46 25.37 7.21
C ALA A 59 30.90 26.64 6.56
N GLY A 60 29.90 27.25 7.19
CA GLY A 60 29.28 28.48 6.67
C GLY A 60 28.31 28.26 5.50
N ASN A 61 28.05 27.03 5.09
CA ASN A 61 27.16 26.66 3.96
C ASN A 61 27.61 27.31 2.63
N THR A 62 28.93 27.45 2.43
CA THR A 62 29.53 28.01 1.22
C THR A 62 30.03 26.94 0.25
N SER A 63 30.15 25.71 0.69
CA SER A 63 30.59 24.56 -0.12
C SER A 63 29.81 23.31 0.19
N ILE A 64 29.68 22.44 -0.79
CA ILE A 64 29.14 21.08 -0.64
C ILE A 64 30.07 20.11 -1.35
N ILE A 65 30.22 18.93 -0.78
CA ILE A 65 30.85 17.79 -1.44
C ILE A 65 29.72 16.92 -2.00
N VAL A 66 29.81 16.60 -3.27
CA VAL A 66 28.81 15.83 -4.00
C VAL A 66 29.43 14.59 -4.63
N GLU A 67 28.59 13.57 -4.76
CA GLU A 67 28.92 12.31 -5.41
C GLU A 67 27.97 12.11 -6.60
N ALA A 68 28.52 11.73 -7.75
CA ALA A 68 27.72 11.46 -8.94
C ALA A 68 26.78 10.27 -8.71
N ILE A 69 25.51 10.45 -9.07
CA ILE A 69 24.51 9.36 -8.98
C ILE A 69 24.65 8.41 -10.16
N SER A 70 25.10 8.92 -11.32
CA SER A 70 25.36 8.13 -12.51
C SER A 70 26.81 8.26 -12.95
N PRO A 71 27.62 7.21 -12.90
CA PRO A 71 29.02 7.23 -13.32
C PRO A 71 29.19 7.24 -14.85
N SER A 72 28.11 7.17 -15.61
CA SER A 72 28.16 7.06 -17.09
C SER A 72 28.12 8.40 -17.81
N ILE A 73 28.11 9.54 -17.10
CA ILE A 73 28.20 10.85 -17.74
C ILE A 73 29.66 11.29 -17.78
N PRO A 74 30.31 11.30 -18.95
CA PRO A 74 31.68 11.76 -19.08
C PRO A 74 31.78 13.27 -18.71
N GLY A 75 32.71 13.63 -17.90
CA GLY A 75 32.91 15.05 -17.61
C GLY A 75 33.40 15.34 -16.20
N ILE A 76 32.88 16.37 -15.61
CA ILE A 76 33.40 17.01 -14.37
C ILE A 76 33.51 16.01 -13.19
N PHE A 77 32.73 14.93 -13.20
CA PHE A 77 32.65 13.98 -12.09
C PHE A 77 33.33 12.62 -12.32
N ASP A 78 33.99 12.43 -13.46
CA ASP A 78 34.66 11.15 -13.79
C ASP A 78 36.13 11.07 -13.31
N GLY A 79 36.58 12.06 -12.60
CA GLY A 79 37.98 12.15 -12.14
C GLY A 79 38.99 12.49 -13.24
N SER A 80 38.54 12.78 -14.46
CA SER A 80 39.37 13.09 -15.62
C SER A 80 39.77 14.57 -15.71
N LEU A 81 39.31 15.40 -14.78
CA LEU A 81 39.77 16.79 -14.72
C LEU A 81 41.26 16.89 -14.38
N PRO A 82 42.03 17.69 -15.11
CA PRO A 82 43.43 17.84 -14.85
C PRO A 82 43.67 18.38 -13.43
N SER A 83 44.77 17.97 -12.82
CA SER A 83 45.15 18.18 -11.42
C SER A 83 45.37 19.65 -11.00
N SER A 84 45.24 20.60 -11.90
CA SER A 84 45.32 22.02 -11.65
C SER A 84 43.93 22.62 -11.75
N ALA A 85 43.26 22.74 -10.63
CA ALA A 85 42.11 23.61 -10.34
C ALA A 85 41.30 24.13 -11.54
N ALA A 86 40.81 23.25 -12.40
CA ALA A 86 39.86 23.66 -13.40
C ALA A 86 38.50 23.87 -12.70
N THR A 87 38.32 25.10 -12.23
CA THR A 87 37.01 25.55 -11.75
C THR A 87 36.12 25.80 -12.96
N THR A 88 35.02 25.11 -13.03
CA THR A 88 34.03 25.33 -14.08
C THR A 88 32.85 26.07 -13.48
N GLN A 89 32.53 27.21 -14.05
CA GLN A 89 31.35 27.98 -13.65
C GLN A 89 30.09 27.26 -14.12
N GLY A 90 29.11 27.19 -13.27
CA GLY A 90 27.84 26.53 -13.56
C GLY A 90 26.69 26.99 -12.67
N THR A 91 25.51 26.57 -13.01
CA THR A 91 24.29 26.86 -12.26
C THR A 91 23.83 25.57 -11.57
N ILE A 92 23.58 25.65 -10.27
CA ILE A 92 22.91 24.57 -9.54
C ILE A 92 21.43 24.89 -9.48
N LYS A 93 20.65 24.03 -10.04
CA LYS A 93 19.21 23.97 -9.76
C LYS A 93 19.02 23.06 -8.54
N MET A 94 18.83 23.68 -7.39
CA MET A 94 18.41 22.93 -6.22
C MET A 94 16.92 22.66 -6.34
N ASN A 95 16.54 21.45 -6.21
CA ASN A 95 15.15 21.10 -5.96
C ASN A 95 14.85 21.34 -4.47
N VAL A 96 14.82 22.66 -4.09
CA VAL A 96 14.51 23.11 -2.73
C VAL A 96 13.00 23.15 -2.59
N GLY A 97 12.39 22.08 -2.50
CA GLY A 97 10.92 22.06 -2.35
C GLY A 97 10.36 20.67 -2.43
N ALA A 98 11.05 19.87 -3.14
CA ALA A 98 10.91 18.46 -2.92
C ALA A 98 12.30 17.99 -2.57
N PRO A 99 12.56 17.59 -1.36
CA PRO A 99 13.42 16.47 -1.28
C PRO A 99 12.89 15.57 -2.39
N ILE A 100 13.75 14.93 -3.17
CA ILE A 100 13.33 13.68 -3.75
C ILE A 100 13.03 12.86 -2.51
N ILE A 101 11.90 13.14 -1.99
CA ILE A 101 11.36 12.48 -0.85
C ILE A 101 10.99 11.15 -1.46
N ARG A 102 11.92 10.25 -1.35
CA ARG A 102 11.48 8.89 -1.21
C ARG A 102 10.42 8.94 -0.14
N GLY A 103 9.17 9.03 -0.54
CA GLY A 103 8.05 8.75 0.29
C GLY A 103 7.23 9.89 0.87
N SER A 104 7.12 11.07 0.26
CA SER A 104 6.15 12.04 0.79
C SER A 104 4.86 12.18 -0.01
N GLY A 105 4.76 11.57 -1.15
CA GLY A 105 3.50 11.50 -1.85
C GLY A 105 2.71 10.28 -1.38
N ILE A 106 1.90 10.41 -0.35
CA ILE A 106 0.93 9.38 0.02
C ILE A 106 -0.17 9.41 -1.04
N LEU A 107 -0.30 8.34 -1.83
CA LEU A 107 -1.35 8.19 -2.84
C LEU A 107 -2.55 7.37 -2.32
N HIS A 108 -2.76 7.42 -1.04
CA HIS A 108 -3.94 6.85 -0.40
C HIS A 108 -4.44 7.79 0.70
N ALA A 109 -5.76 7.94 0.80
CA ALA A 109 -6.40 8.73 1.84
C ALA A 109 -7.01 7.79 2.88
N PRO A 110 -6.44 7.69 4.11
CA PRO A 110 -7.04 6.89 5.15
C PRO A 110 -8.40 7.48 5.53
N LEU A 111 -9.37 6.62 5.71
CA LEU A 111 -10.70 7.01 6.19
C LEU A 111 -10.61 7.34 7.68
N GLY A 112 -11.16 8.49 8.08
CA GLY A 112 -10.99 9.07 9.41
C GLY A 112 -11.60 8.27 10.57
N ASN A 113 -12.34 7.21 10.30
CA ASN A 113 -12.89 6.30 11.27
C ASN A 113 -12.47 4.86 10.96
N ARG A 114 -11.83 4.20 11.92
CA ARG A 114 -11.38 2.80 11.79
C ARG A 114 -12.52 1.81 11.48
N ASN A 115 -13.75 2.19 11.74
CA ASN A 115 -14.92 1.36 11.47
C ASN A 115 -15.57 1.65 10.11
N VAL A 116 -15.06 2.61 9.34
CA VAL A 116 -15.54 2.88 7.99
C VAL A 116 -14.81 1.96 7.04
N SER A 117 -15.45 0.88 6.69
CA SER A 117 -14.88 -0.14 5.80
C SER A 117 -15.30 0.04 4.34
N THR A 118 -16.23 0.97 4.07
CA THR A 118 -16.70 1.21 2.70
C THR A 118 -17.15 2.64 2.50
N VAL A 119 -17.04 3.09 1.27
CA VAL A 119 -17.40 4.43 0.80
C VAL A 119 -18.41 4.29 -0.34
N ASP A 120 -19.44 5.11 -0.33
CA ASP A 120 -20.34 5.24 -1.47
C ASP A 120 -19.71 6.20 -2.48
N LEU A 121 -19.36 5.67 -3.63
CA LEU A 121 -18.77 6.43 -4.73
C LEU A 121 -19.81 6.94 -5.75
N SER A 122 -21.08 6.63 -5.58
CA SER A 122 -22.13 6.99 -6.57
C SER A 122 -22.26 8.50 -6.79
N SER A 123 -22.05 9.30 -5.73
CA SER A 123 -22.05 10.77 -5.78
C SER A 123 -20.66 11.38 -5.76
N SER A 124 -19.60 10.55 -5.86
CA SER A 124 -18.22 10.99 -5.74
C SER A 124 -17.76 11.83 -6.92
N ASN A 125 -16.78 12.66 -6.66
CA ASN A 125 -16.11 13.45 -7.69
C ASN A 125 -14.62 13.58 -7.35
N LEU A 126 -13.80 13.58 -8.39
CA LEU A 126 -12.36 13.81 -8.30
C LEU A 126 -12.02 15.10 -9.05
N ARG A 127 -11.43 16.04 -8.35
CA ARG A 127 -10.90 17.28 -8.92
C ARG A 127 -9.37 17.19 -8.93
N VAL A 128 -8.79 17.42 -10.11
CA VAL A 128 -7.35 17.41 -10.32
C VAL A 128 -6.95 18.58 -11.21
N THR A 129 -5.74 19.10 -11.01
CA THR A 129 -5.17 20.14 -11.88
C THR A 129 -4.16 19.49 -12.81
N LYS A 130 -4.38 19.61 -14.12
CA LYS A 130 -3.55 18.97 -15.15
C LYS A 130 -2.99 19.99 -16.15
N GLN A 131 -1.86 19.64 -16.75
CA GLN A 131 -1.22 20.39 -17.82
C GLN A 131 -1.70 19.86 -19.17
N LEU A 132 -2.60 20.60 -19.81
CA LEU A 132 -3.11 20.26 -21.13
C LEU A 132 -2.16 20.80 -22.18
N THR A 133 -1.58 19.93 -23.00
CA THR A 133 -0.57 20.24 -24.00
C THR A 133 -1.15 20.44 -25.40
N ALA A 134 -0.36 20.95 -26.32
CA ALA A 134 -0.74 21.18 -27.73
C ALA A 134 -1.91 22.15 -27.91
N MET A 135 -2.02 23.15 -27.06
CA MET A 135 -3.09 24.14 -27.12
C MET A 135 -2.77 25.25 -28.13
N SER A 136 -3.74 25.62 -28.97
CA SER A 136 -3.57 26.65 -30.01
C SER A 136 -4.34 27.91 -29.66
N ILE A 137 -3.65 29.05 -29.66
CA ILE A 137 -4.25 30.38 -29.55
C ILE A 137 -4.58 30.87 -30.97
N THR A 138 -5.84 31.19 -31.22
CA THR A 138 -6.34 31.74 -32.49
C THR A 138 -7.18 32.95 -32.23
N SER A 139 -6.98 34.01 -33.03
CA SER A 139 -7.76 35.24 -32.91
C SER A 139 -7.76 35.82 -31.48
N ASN A 140 -6.59 35.83 -30.83
CA ASN A 140 -6.42 36.35 -29.48
C ASN A 140 -7.10 35.51 -28.36
N ALA A 141 -7.64 34.34 -28.69
CA ALA A 141 -8.35 33.48 -27.75
C ALA A 141 -7.85 32.02 -27.80
N LEU A 142 -7.93 31.35 -26.67
CA LEU A 142 -7.79 29.90 -26.53
C LEU A 142 -9.18 29.32 -26.22
N VAL A 143 -9.63 28.39 -27.05
CA VAL A 143 -10.89 27.67 -26.85
C VAL A 143 -10.57 26.20 -26.66
N VAL A 144 -10.99 25.62 -25.55
CA VAL A 144 -10.78 24.21 -25.23
C VAL A 144 -12.10 23.55 -24.87
N ASN A 145 -12.44 22.48 -25.56
CA ASN A 145 -13.54 21.58 -25.17
C ASN A 145 -12.96 20.33 -24.50
N ILE A 146 -13.66 19.76 -23.56
CA ILE A 146 -13.26 18.50 -22.93
C ILE A 146 -13.04 17.41 -23.99
N ALA A 147 -13.87 17.35 -25.03
CA ALA A 147 -13.74 16.37 -26.11
C ALA A 147 -12.38 16.45 -26.84
N ASP A 148 -11.80 17.64 -26.96
CA ASP A 148 -10.53 17.86 -27.68
C ASP A 148 -9.31 17.38 -26.88
N VAL A 149 -9.46 17.23 -25.58
CA VAL A 149 -8.36 16.84 -24.66
C VAL A 149 -8.60 15.48 -23.99
N THR A 150 -9.70 14.81 -24.34
CA THR A 150 -10.01 13.46 -23.86
C THR A 150 -8.86 12.50 -24.21
N GLY A 151 -8.37 11.77 -23.21
CA GLY A 151 -7.28 10.80 -23.38
C GLY A 151 -5.88 11.38 -23.20
N GLN A 152 -5.69 12.70 -23.03
CA GLN A 152 -4.39 13.23 -22.55
C GLN A 152 -4.07 12.71 -21.15
N TYR A 153 -5.09 12.64 -20.30
CA TYR A 153 -5.02 12.04 -18.96
C TYR A 153 -6.24 11.14 -18.75
N THR A 154 -6.12 10.22 -17.84
CA THR A 154 -7.16 9.23 -17.53
C THR A 154 -8.41 9.87 -16.94
N GLU A 155 -8.23 10.95 -16.18
CA GLU A 155 -9.29 11.69 -15.51
C GLU A 155 -10.13 12.52 -16.48
N ILE A 156 -9.61 12.77 -17.69
CA ILE A 156 -10.29 13.55 -18.71
C ILE A 156 -11.09 12.61 -19.60
N THR A 157 -12.26 12.25 -19.11
CA THR A 157 -13.27 11.46 -19.83
C THR A 157 -14.31 12.39 -20.47
N SER A 158 -15.17 11.86 -21.34
CA SER A 158 -16.19 12.64 -22.04
C SER A 158 -17.20 13.31 -21.11
N ASP A 159 -17.38 12.78 -19.90
CA ASP A 159 -18.26 13.29 -18.85
C ASP A 159 -17.55 14.21 -17.84
N ALA A 160 -16.24 14.36 -17.97
CA ALA A 160 -15.49 15.33 -17.17
C ALA A 160 -15.94 16.77 -17.45
N THR A 161 -15.70 17.65 -16.51
CA THR A 161 -16.03 19.07 -16.62
C THR A 161 -14.87 19.91 -16.15
N PHE A 162 -14.69 21.10 -16.74
CA PHE A 162 -13.81 22.12 -16.18
C PHE A 162 -14.46 22.71 -14.93
N GLU A 163 -13.67 23.04 -13.94
CA GLU A 163 -14.14 23.74 -12.75
C GLU A 163 -14.40 25.22 -13.06
N PRO A 164 -15.35 25.90 -12.36
CA PRO A 164 -15.51 27.33 -12.44
C PRO A 164 -14.21 28.08 -12.15
N PHE A 165 -14.12 29.31 -12.66
CA PHE A 165 -12.94 30.13 -12.47
C PHE A 165 -12.60 30.34 -10.99
N ASP A 166 -11.32 30.26 -10.70
CA ASP A 166 -10.67 30.62 -9.45
C ASP A 166 -9.21 30.90 -9.78
N GLU A 167 -8.59 31.85 -9.09
CA GLU A 167 -7.22 32.29 -9.39
C GLU A 167 -6.17 31.16 -9.35
N GLU A 168 -6.42 30.13 -8.54
CA GLU A 168 -5.52 28.99 -8.39
C GLU A 168 -5.78 27.85 -9.37
N ARG A 169 -6.85 27.91 -10.16
CA ARG A 169 -7.31 26.80 -11.01
C ARG A 169 -6.84 26.84 -12.43
N TYR A 170 -6.44 28.02 -12.92
CA TYR A 170 -6.12 28.19 -14.33
C TYR A 170 -4.89 29.06 -14.54
N ALA A 171 -3.97 28.56 -15.36
CA ALA A 171 -2.82 29.31 -15.83
C ALA A 171 -2.43 28.85 -17.23
N ILE A 172 -1.77 29.71 -18.00
CA ILE A 172 -1.29 29.38 -19.32
C ILE A 172 0.24 29.57 -19.40
N SER A 173 0.91 28.63 -20.05
CA SER A 173 2.30 28.76 -20.44
C SER A 173 2.37 28.82 -21.96
N LYS A 174 2.87 29.96 -22.49
CA LYS A 174 3.01 30.15 -23.94
C LYS A 174 4.29 29.48 -24.44
N ALA A 175 4.19 28.77 -25.56
CA ALA A 175 5.33 28.12 -26.20
C ALA A 175 6.49 29.08 -26.50
N SER A 176 6.20 30.37 -26.77
CA SER A 176 7.18 31.36 -27.14
C SER A 176 8.18 31.75 -26.04
N ASN A 177 7.78 31.62 -24.78
CA ASN A 177 8.62 32.05 -23.66
C ASN A 177 8.64 31.10 -22.43
N GLY A 178 7.79 30.06 -22.43
CA GLY A 178 7.67 29.10 -21.34
C GLY A 178 7.24 29.70 -19.99
N VAL A 179 6.88 30.99 -19.96
CA VAL A 179 6.47 31.66 -18.72
C VAL A 179 5.02 31.30 -18.42
N ILE A 180 4.80 30.86 -17.18
CA ILE A 180 3.45 30.61 -16.67
C ILE A 180 2.83 31.95 -16.31
N SER A 181 1.68 32.25 -16.93
CA SER A 181 0.90 33.46 -16.67
C SER A 181 -0.44 33.07 -16.04
N PRO A 182 -0.83 33.69 -14.93
CA PRO A 182 -2.15 33.49 -14.36
C PRO A 182 -3.22 34.03 -15.31
N ILE A 183 -4.40 33.43 -15.24
CA ILE A 183 -5.58 33.88 -16.00
C ILE A 183 -6.45 34.70 -15.06
N THR A 184 -6.97 35.82 -15.53
CA THR A 184 -7.82 36.71 -14.75
C THR A 184 -9.30 36.42 -15.00
N GLU A 185 -10.17 36.82 -14.09
CA GLU A 185 -11.61 36.64 -14.19
C GLU A 185 -12.19 37.32 -15.44
N ASP A 186 -11.71 38.48 -15.78
CA ASP A 186 -12.15 39.26 -16.95
C ASP A 186 -11.88 38.55 -18.28
N THR A 187 -10.84 37.72 -18.34
CA THR A 187 -10.43 37.01 -19.55
C THR A 187 -10.98 35.59 -19.63
N PHE A 188 -11.37 35.01 -18.51
CA PHE A 188 -11.89 33.65 -18.46
C PHE A 188 -13.41 33.63 -18.71
N LYS A 189 -13.82 32.83 -19.68
CA LYS A 189 -15.21 32.57 -19.98
C LYS A 189 -15.47 31.08 -20.00
N TYR A 190 -16.53 30.68 -19.37
CA TYR A 190 -16.86 29.30 -19.10
C TYR A 190 -18.35 29.04 -19.47
N GLN A 191 -18.60 27.89 -20.08
CA GLN A 191 -19.97 27.51 -20.40
C GLN A 191 -20.68 26.89 -19.18
N LEU A 192 -22.00 27.03 -19.13
CA LEU A 192 -22.86 26.50 -18.05
C LEU A 192 -22.68 24.97 -17.86
N SER A 193 -22.39 24.23 -18.94
CA SER A 193 -22.12 22.79 -18.89
C SER A 193 -20.77 22.41 -18.29
N GLY A 194 -19.85 23.36 -18.20
CA GLY A 194 -18.46 23.12 -17.81
C GLY A 194 -17.63 22.33 -18.82
N SER A 195 -18.20 21.98 -19.97
CA SER A 195 -17.50 21.18 -21.00
C SER A 195 -16.56 21.98 -21.89
N ARG A 196 -16.69 23.32 -21.87
CA ARG A 196 -15.89 24.22 -22.70
C ARG A 196 -15.49 25.46 -21.92
N ILE A 197 -14.23 25.87 -22.12
CA ILE A 197 -13.71 27.14 -21.63
C ILE A 197 -13.18 27.96 -22.81
N THR A 198 -13.26 29.28 -22.68
CA THR A 198 -12.63 30.21 -23.59
C THR A 198 -11.84 31.21 -22.78
N ILE A 199 -10.59 31.46 -23.17
CA ILE A 199 -9.71 32.41 -22.52
C ILE A 199 -9.32 33.45 -23.56
N ASP A 200 -9.74 34.66 -23.35
CA ASP A 200 -9.52 35.79 -24.27
C ASP A 200 -8.27 36.61 -23.85
N GLY A 201 -7.80 37.48 -24.68
CA GLY A 201 -6.74 38.42 -24.33
C GLY A 201 -5.32 37.84 -24.34
N LEU A 202 -5.15 36.71 -24.99
CA LEU A 202 -3.85 35.99 -24.99
C LEU A 202 -2.83 36.51 -26.01
N GLY A 203 -3.23 37.44 -26.89
CA GLY A 203 -2.34 38.08 -27.87
C GLY A 203 -2.24 37.31 -29.18
N SER A 204 -1.05 37.28 -29.80
CA SER A 204 -0.85 36.71 -31.14
C SER A 204 -1.09 35.20 -31.19
N ASN A 205 -1.49 34.73 -32.37
CA ASN A 205 -1.69 33.28 -32.62
C ASN A 205 -0.39 32.51 -32.34
N SER A 206 -0.53 31.39 -31.64
CA SER A 206 0.57 30.49 -31.33
C SER A 206 0.03 29.06 -31.18
N THR A 207 0.88 28.08 -31.42
CA THR A 207 0.64 26.65 -31.22
C THR A 207 1.48 26.13 -30.06
N ASP A 208 1.20 24.90 -29.62
CA ASP A 208 1.97 24.19 -28.60
C ASP A 208 2.05 24.88 -27.21
N ASN A 209 1.03 25.68 -26.91
CA ASN A 209 0.89 26.23 -25.57
C ASN A 209 0.43 25.16 -24.59
N VAL A 210 0.68 25.38 -23.31
CA VAL A 210 0.25 24.51 -22.23
C VAL A 210 -0.77 25.24 -21.38
N LEU A 211 -1.96 24.68 -21.26
CA LEU A 211 -2.98 25.16 -20.33
C LEU A 211 -2.93 24.34 -19.06
N ILE A 212 -2.72 24.98 -17.93
CA ILE A 212 -2.90 24.36 -16.61
C ILE A 212 -4.36 24.61 -16.23
N ALA A 213 -5.12 23.52 -16.04
CA ALA A 213 -6.56 23.61 -15.80
C ALA A 213 -7.02 22.60 -14.75
N SER A 214 -7.94 23.02 -13.89
CA SER A 214 -8.62 22.13 -12.95
C SER A 214 -9.82 21.46 -13.62
N VAL A 215 -9.79 20.14 -13.62
CA VAL A 215 -10.79 19.26 -14.21
C VAL A 215 -11.48 18.45 -13.12
N LYS A 216 -12.78 18.27 -13.24
CA LYS A 216 -13.60 17.46 -12.35
C LYS A 216 -14.16 16.25 -13.08
N LYS A 217 -13.82 15.08 -12.61
CA LYS A 217 -14.43 13.81 -13.01
C LYS A 217 -15.55 13.45 -12.04
N LYS A 218 -16.71 13.05 -12.55
CA LYS A 218 -17.87 12.58 -11.78
C LYS A 218 -18.00 11.07 -11.86
N GLY A 219 -18.65 10.47 -10.87
CA GLY A 219 -18.98 9.05 -10.89
C GLY A 219 -17.75 8.15 -10.84
N ILE A 220 -16.88 8.36 -9.86
CA ILE A 220 -15.70 7.54 -9.63
C ILE A 220 -16.12 6.12 -9.27
N LYS A 221 -15.44 5.12 -9.85
CA LYS A 221 -15.76 3.72 -9.66
C LYS A 221 -14.65 3.02 -8.85
N SER A 222 -15.07 2.06 -8.03
CA SER A 222 -14.11 1.14 -7.39
C SER A 222 -13.55 0.17 -8.43
N LYS A 223 -12.25 -0.07 -8.37
CA LYS A 223 -11.57 -1.14 -9.12
C LYS A 223 -11.93 -2.50 -8.55
N ILE A 224 -11.83 -3.53 -9.37
CA ILE A 224 -12.09 -4.91 -8.99
C ILE A 224 -10.77 -5.65 -8.81
N LYS A 225 -10.63 -6.35 -7.70
CA LYS A 225 -9.52 -7.28 -7.42
C LYS A 225 -10.04 -8.70 -7.35
N ASN A 226 -9.55 -9.56 -8.25
CA ASN A 226 -9.86 -11.00 -8.23
C ASN A 226 -8.80 -11.74 -7.42
N TYR A 227 -9.22 -12.52 -6.45
CA TYR A 227 -8.34 -13.36 -5.65
C TYR A 227 -8.00 -14.65 -6.40
N ASN A 228 -6.73 -14.82 -6.71
CA ASN A 228 -6.23 -16.01 -7.40
C ASN A 228 -5.46 -16.89 -6.42
N LYS A 229 -5.87 -18.15 -6.34
CA LYS A 229 -5.30 -19.13 -5.42
C LYS A 229 -4.20 -19.96 -6.10
N SER A 230 -3.22 -20.38 -5.31
CA SER A 230 -2.25 -21.43 -5.64
C SER A 230 -1.43 -21.17 -6.92
N LYS A 231 -0.96 -19.93 -7.10
CA LYS A 231 0.02 -19.64 -8.15
C LYS A 231 1.37 -20.27 -7.81
N MET A 232 1.95 -20.95 -8.77
CA MET A 232 3.28 -21.56 -8.65
C MET A 232 4.30 -20.80 -9.48
N VAL A 233 5.44 -20.48 -8.89
CA VAL A 233 6.57 -19.81 -9.56
C VAL A 233 7.86 -20.58 -9.26
N ASP A 234 8.61 -20.87 -10.32
CA ASP A 234 9.91 -21.52 -10.23
C ASP A 234 11.02 -20.46 -10.16
N ILE A 235 11.90 -20.59 -9.19
CA ILE A 235 13.09 -19.75 -9.02
C ILE A 235 14.31 -20.63 -9.19
N VAL A 236 15.13 -20.31 -10.17
CA VAL A 236 16.26 -21.17 -10.57
C VAL A 236 17.54 -20.67 -9.92
N TYR A 237 18.35 -21.59 -9.43
CA TYR A 237 19.70 -21.28 -8.96
C TYR A 237 20.53 -20.63 -10.07
N SER A 238 21.17 -19.51 -9.72
CA SER A 238 22.01 -18.76 -10.68
C SER A 238 21.36 -18.48 -12.02
N LYS A 239 20.03 -18.22 -12.05
CA LYS A 239 19.29 -17.89 -13.27
C LYS A 239 19.96 -16.78 -14.07
N TYR A 240 20.56 -15.81 -13.36
CA TYR A 240 21.34 -14.72 -13.92
C TYR A 240 22.68 -14.66 -13.18
N ALA A 241 23.67 -15.37 -13.68
CA ALA A 241 25.01 -15.36 -13.10
C ALA A 241 25.72 -14.04 -13.47
N ARG A 242 26.45 -13.49 -12.52
CA ARG A 242 27.32 -12.34 -12.78
C ARG A 242 28.64 -12.80 -13.41
N SER A 243 29.07 -12.14 -14.49
CA SER A 243 30.43 -12.26 -15.01
C SER A 243 31.00 -10.88 -15.25
N GLY A 244 31.99 -10.50 -14.48
CA GLY A 244 32.50 -9.14 -14.46
C GLY A 244 31.39 -8.17 -14.02
N ASP A 245 31.13 -7.16 -14.80
CA ASP A 245 30.07 -6.17 -14.55
C ASP A 245 28.80 -6.41 -15.40
N VAL A 246 28.70 -7.55 -16.05
CA VAL A 246 27.60 -7.89 -16.94
C VAL A 246 26.83 -9.08 -16.39
N ALA A 247 25.50 -8.98 -16.37
CA ALA A 247 24.65 -10.11 -16.05
C ALA A 247 24.71 -11.15 -17.19
N ILE A 248 24.89 -12.40 -16.80
CA ILE A 248 24.89 -13.51 -17.75
C ILE A 248 23.69 -14.38 -17.45
N GLY A 249 22.87 -14.63 -18.45
CA GLY A 249 21.79 -15.59 -18.37
C GLY A 249 22.25 -17.04 -18.32
N ILE A 250 21.33 -17.94 -18.12
CA ILE A 250 21.57 -19.37 -18.22
C ILE A 250 22.08 -19.68 -19.64
N GLY A 251 23.20 -20.37 -19.74
CA GLY A 251 23.88 -20.67 -21.01
C GLY A 251 24.92 -19.64 -21.43
N ALA A 252 25.38 -18.78 -20.51
CA ALA A 252 26.44 -17.79 -20.72
C ALA A 252 26.13 -16.68 -21.75
N SER A 253 24.86 -16.47 -22.10
CA SER A 253 24.46 -15.33 -22.92
C SER A 253 24.30 -14.08 -22.07
N THR A 254 24.80 -12.95 -22.56
CA THR A 254 24.59 -11.65 -21.93
C THR A 254 23.11 -11.25 -22.06
N ILE A 255 22.44 -11.00 -20.94
CA ILE A 255 21.05 -10.56 -20.92
C ILE A 255 21.05 -9.11 -20.47
N ALA A 256 20.58 -8.22 -21.33
CA ALA A 256 20.36 -6.81 -21.01
C ALA A 256 18.99 -6.63 -20.32
N ASP A 257 18.71 -7.45 -19.32
CA ASP A 257 17.45 -7.43 -18.58
C ASP A 257 17.47 -6.47 -17.38
N GLY A 258 18.63 -5.84 -17.14
CA GLY A 258 18.83 -4.91 -16.07
C GLY A 258 18.60 -5.50 -14.68
N LEU A 259 18.68 -6.81 -14.50
CA LEU A 259 18.66 -7.40 -13.18
C LEU A 259 19.82 -6.88 -12.34
N THR A 260 19.54 -6.60 -11.09
CA THR A 260 20.57 -6.13 -10.17
C THR A 260 21.62 -7.23 -9.90
N TYR A 261 22.86 -6.81 -9.76
CA TYR A 261 23.95 -7.67 -9.30
C TYR A 261 24.04 -7.77 -7.78
N ASP A 262 23.20 -7.05 -7.06
CA ASP A 262 23.17 -7.06 -5.63
C ASP A 262 22.56 -8.40 -5.15
N THR A 263 23.28 -9.13 -4.31
CA THR A 263 22.81 -10.39 -3.73
C THR A 263 21.69 -10.22 -2.71
N ARG A 264 21.43 -8.99 -2.24
CA ARG A 264 20.37 -8.70 -1.27
C ARG A 264 18.96 -8.73 -1.87
N TYR A 265 18.83 -8.59 -3.19
CA TYR A 265 17.54 -8.70 -3.87
C TYR A 265 17.71 -9.07 -5.36
N GLY A 266 16.85 -9.95 -5.82
CA GLY A 266 16.91 -10.48 -7.16
C GLY A 266 15.80 -11.48 -7.44
N VAL A 267 16.01 -12.33 -8.42
CA VAL A 267 15.14 -13.45 -8.77
C VAL A 267 15.86 -14.80 -8.69
N ARG A 268 17.03 -14.81 -8.07
CA ARG A 268 17.86 -16.00 -7.89
C ARG A 268 17.65 -16.58 -6.51
N VAL A 269 17.79 -17.89 -6.37
CA VAL A 269 17.61 -18.59 -5.09
C VAL A 269 18.61 -18.16 -4.02
N GLN A 270 19.82 -17.75 -4.42
CA GLN A 270 20.89 -17.30 -3.52
C GLN A 270 20.70 -15.87 -3.01
N ASP A 271 19.78 -15.11 -3.57
CA ASP A 271 19.52 -13.75 -3.11
C ASP A 271 18.83 -13.76 -1.74
N GLU A 272 19.12 -12.78 -0.91
CA GLU A 272 18.46 -12.60 0.38
C GLU A 272 17.00 -12.18 0.21
N LYS A 273 16.74 -11.35 -0.79
CA LYS A 273 15.43 -10.86 -1.16
C LYS A 273 15.10 -11.29 -2.59
N ILE A 274 14.16 -12.22 -2.76
CA ILE A 274 13.82 -12.83 -4.03
C ILE A 274 12.50 -12.25 -4.52
N SER A 275 12.48 -11.67 -5.72
CA SER A 275 11.25 -11.18 -6.34
C SER A 275 10.39 -12.33 -6.84
N LEU A 276 9.09 -12.25 -6.55
CA LEU A 276 8.11 -13.16 -7.13
C LEU A 276 7.64 -12.70 -8.52
N ASN A 277 8.03 -11.48 -8.95
CA ASN A 277 7.59 -10.84 -10.20
C ASN A 277 6.07 -10.62 -10.31
N TYR A 278 5.37 -10.81 -9.21
CA TYR A 278 3.94 -10.57 -9.06
C TYR A 278 3.71 -9.47 -8.03
N PRO A 279 2.94 -8.44 -8.35
CA PRO A 279 2.48 -7.49 -7.35
C PRO A 279 1.29 -8.05 -6.59
N ASP A 280 1.05 -7.49 -5.41
CA ASP A 280 -0.16 -7.71 -4.61
C ASP A 280 -0.37 -9.18 -4.21
N VAL A 281 0.71 -9.85 -3.79
CA VAL A 281 0.64 -11.19 -3.23
C VAL A 281 0.05 -11.11 -1.83
N ALA A 282 -1.06 -11.82 -1.62
CA ALA A 282 -1.80 -11.81 -0.37
C ALA A 282 -1.09 -12.62 0.72
N LYS A 283 -0.71 -13.86 0.37
CA LYS A 283 0.06 -14.76 1.24
C LYS A 283 0.86 -15.77 0.43
N PHE A 284 1.97 -16.24 0.94
CA PHE A 284 2.61 -17.43 0.39
C PHE A 284 2.19 -18.67 1.19
N ILE A 285 2.12 -19.80 0.48
CA ILE A 285 1.62 -21.07 1.01
C ILE A 285 2.79 -21.98 1.35
N ALA A 286 3.73 -22.14 0.41
CA ALA A 286 4.89 -23.00 0.57
C ALA A 286 6.07 -22.50 -0.25
N VAL A 287 7.28 -22.79 0.26
CA VAL A 287 8.55 -22.64 -0.45
C VAL A 287 9.27 -23.97 -0.37
N TYR A 288 9.40 -24.65 -1.50
CA TYR A 288 10.01 -25.96 -1.61
C TYR A 288 11.34 -25.87 -2.35
N GLU A 289 12.38 -26.40 -1.74
CA GLU A 289 13.71 -26.54 -2.35
C GLU A 289 13.85 -27.89 -3.02
N SER A 290 14.38 -27.92 -4.24
CA SER A 290 14.69 -29.15 -4.96
C SER A 290 15.79 -29.94 -4.27
N ILE A 291 15.67 -31.25 -4.30
CA ILE A 291 16.69 -32.20 -3.79
C ILE A 291 17.69 -32.57 -4.91
N ASP A 292 17.26 -32.57 -6.16
CA ASP A 292 17.98 -33.09 -7.32
C ASP A 292 18.26 -32.04 -8.42
N ASN A 293 18.01 -30.76 -8.16
CA ASN A 293 18.07 -29.63 -9.11
C ASN A 293 17.00 -29.63 -10.20
N GLU A 294 16.15 -30.64 -10.27
CA GLU A 294 14.97 -30.61 -11.11
C GLU A 294 13.86 -29.79 -10.43
N ARG A 295 12.75 -29.58 -11.11
CA ARG A 295 11.61 -28.90 -10.49
C ARG A 295 11.07 -29.73 -9.33
N PRO A 296 10.90 -29.18 -8.12
CA PRO A 296 10.27 -29.88 -7.01
C PRO A 296 8.90 -30.46 -7.44
N THR A 297 8.69 -31.74 -7.23
CA THR A 297 7.38 -32.38 -7.44
C THR A 297 6.56 -32.25 -6.17
N LEU A 298 5.27 -32.03 -6.33
CA LEU A 298 4.34 -31.94 -5.19
C LEU A 298 3.91 -33.33 -4.72
N ASP A 299 3.39 -33.39 -3.52
CA ASP A 299 2.63 -34.56 -3.09
C ASP A 299 1.38 -34.68 -3.97
N GLU A 300 1.11 -35.88 -4.47
CA GLU A 300 -0.03 -36.15 -5.34
C GLU A 300 -0.97 -37.16 -4.68
N PHE A 301 -2.24 -36.82 -4.66
CA PHE A 301 -3.30 -37.70 -4.19
C PHE A 301 -4.10 -38.17 -5.39
N LYS A 302 -4.18 -39.48 -5.56
CA LYS A 302 -5.07 -40.11 -6.51
C LYS A 302 -6.34 -40.56 -5.80
N PHE A 303 -7.46 -40.16 -6.34
CA PHE A 303 -8.81 -40.44 -5.79
C PHE A 303 -9.54 -41.48 -6.63
N THR A 304 -10.56 -42.05 -6.04
CA THR A 304 -11.38 -43.03 -6.74
C THR A 304 -12.01 -42.46 -8.00
N SER A 305 -12.08 -43.24 -9.06
CA SER A 305 -12.46 -42.80 -10.41
C SER A 305 -13.86 -42.18 -10.52
N THR A 306 -14.75 -42.43 -9.57
CA THR A 306 -16.12 -41.89 -9.54
C THR A 306 -16.18 -40.42 -9.16
N ALA A 307 -15.14 -39.90 -8.52
CA ALA A 307 -15.13 -38.52 -8.00
C ALA A 307 -14.84 -37.44 -9.06
N ASN A 308 -14.13 -37.82 -10.14
CA ASN A 308 -13.68 -36.90 -11.20
C ASN A 308 -13.18 -35.54 -10.64
N VAL A 309 -12.27 -35.64 -9.69
CA VAL A 309 -11.82 -34.50 -8.87
C VAL A 309 -11.16 -33.40 -9.70
N GLN A 310 -10.56 -33.75 -10.83
CA GLN A 310 -9.93 -32.74 -11.70
C GLN A 310 -10.94 -31.77 -12.29
N LEU A 311 -12.16 -32.23 -12.58
CA LEU A 311 -13.23 -31.37 -13.09
C LEU A 311 -13.92 -30.60 -11.97
N ASN A 312 -14.21 -31.28 -10.87
CA ASN A 312 -15.13 -30.79 -9.84
C ASN A 312 -14.43 -30.07 -8.68
N ALA A 313 -13.19 -30.43 -8.33
CA ALA A 313 -12.44 -29.75 -7.27
C ALA A 313 -12.08 -28.31 -7.66
N ILE A 314 -11.98 -27.45 -6.68
CA ILE A 314 -11.62 -26.04 -6.86
C ILE A 314 -10.14 -25.84 -6.53
N LEU A 315 -9.38 -25.18 -7.42
CA LEU A 315 -8.00 -24.88 -7.15
C LEU A 315 -7.88 -23.98 -5.91
N GLY A 316 -7.06 -24.41 -4.95
CA GLY A 316 -6.82 -23.68 -3.71
C GLY A 316 -7.83 -23.97 -2.60
N GLU A 317 -8.76 -24.91 -2.77
CA GLU A 317 -9.58 -25.40 -1.67
C GLU A 317 -8.79 -26.36 -0.77
N ASN A 318 -9.30 -26.59 0.44
CA ASN A 318 -8.68 -27.52 1.37
C ASN A 318 -9.36 -28.89 1.31
N ILE A 319 -8.55 -29.91 1.46
CA ILE A 319 -8.96 -31.31 1.64
C ILE A 319 -8.77 -31.63 3.11
N VAL A 320 -9.79 -32.14 3.76
CA VAL A 320 -9.79 -32.49 5.18
C VAL A 320 -10.04 -33.98 5.36
N GLY A 321 -9.14 -34.68 6.03
CA GLY A 321 -9.27 -36.10 6.36
C GLY A 321 -10.23 -36.32 7.51
N TYR A 322 -11.10 -37.33 7.39
CA TYR A 322 -12.02 -37.68 8.46
C TYR A 322 -11.31 -38.36 9.64
N GLU A 323 -10.30 -39.17 9.37
CA GLU A 323 -9.59 -39.96 10.38
C GLU A 323 -8.34 -39.22 10.88
N SER A 324 -7.45 -38.85 9.97
CA SER A 324 -6.16 -38.20 10.28
C SER A 324 -6.31 -36.78 10.78
N LYS A 325 -7.44 -36.11 10.50
CA LYS A 325 -7.63 -34.67 10.68
C LYS A 325 -6.55 -33.83 9.98
N ALA A 326 -5.84 -34.43 9.03
CA ALA A 326 -4.89 -33.72 8.19
C ALA A 326 -5.63 -32.74 7.27
N ILE A 327 -4.98 -31.64 6.98
CA ILE A 327 -5.47 -30.64 6.04
C ILE A 327 -4.41 -30.44 4.97
N ALA A 328 -4.80 -30.61 3.71
CA ALA A 328 -3.96 -30.25 2.56
C ALA A 328 -4.74 -29.34 1.63
N ARG A 329 -4.02 -28.57 0.87
CA ARG A 329 -4.57 -27.61 -0.08
C ARG A 329 -4.32 -28.09 -1.51
N VAL A 330 -5.33 -28.04 -2.35
CA VAL A 330 -5.20 -28.32 -3.78
C VAL A 330 -4.43 -27.20 -4.45
N VAL A 331 -3.26 -27.50 -5.02
CA VAL A 331 -2.41 -26.50 -5.67
C VAL A 331 -2.19 -26.75 -7.14
N ASN A 332 -2.39 -28.00 -7.57
CA ASN A 332 -2.24 -28.37 -8.98
C ASN A 332 -3.27 -29.44 -9.37
N LYS A 333 -3.74 -29.35 -10.61
CA LYS A 333 -4.58 -30.37 -11.23
C LYS A 333 -3.74 -31.10 -12.28
N SER A 334 -3.61 -32.41 -12.19
CA SER A 334 -2.85 -33.19 -13.17
C SER A 334 -3.46 -33.04 -14.56
N SER A 335 -2.62 -32.87 -15.58
CA SER A 335 -3.10 -32.84 -16.95
C SER A 335 -3.27 -34.23 -17.58
N THR A 336 -2.74 -35.27 -16.93
CA THR A 336 -2.68 -36.65 -17.46
C THR A 336 -3.67 -37.61 -16.83
N ASP A 337 -4.09 -37.36 -15.59
CA ASP A 337 -5.05 -38.21 -14.86
C ASP A 337 -6.16 -37.36 -14.25
N ALA A 338 -7.41 -37.65 -14.61
CA ALA A 338 -8.59 -36.92 -14.15
C ALA A 338 -8.88 -37.07 -12.64
N ASN A 339 -8.21 -38.00 -11.97
CA ASN A 339 -8.44 -38.28 -10.55
C ASN A 339 -7.23 -37.98 -9.67
N THR A 340 -6.20 -37.33 -10.19
CA THR A 340 -4.98 -36.99 -9.45
C THR A 340 -4.89 -35.47 -9.25
N LEU A 341 -4.64 -35.05 -8.01
CA LEU A 341 -4.41 -33.66 -7.62
C LEU A 341 -3.07 -33.51 -6.91
N GLY A 342 -2.34 -32.45 -7.27
CA GLY A 342 -1.16 -32.01 -6.53
C GLY A 342 -1.56 -31.18 -5.34
N VAL A 343 -1.01 -31.49 -4.17
CA VAL A 343 -1.39 -30.88 -2.90
C VAL A 343 -0.20 -30.35 -2.11
N VAL A 344 -0.50 -29.45 -1.17
CA VAL A 344 0.43 -28.95 -0.14
C VAL A 344 -0.19 -29.17 1.21
N TYR A 345 0.50 -29.83 2.11
CA TYR A 345 0.06 -30.03 3.48
C TYR A 345 0.08 -28.71 4.26
N LEU A 346 -1.04 -28.40 4.92
CA LEU A 346 -1.15 -27.23 5.81
C LEU A 346 -0.96 -27.61 7.29
N THR A 347 -1.01 -28.89 7.60
CA THR A 347 -0.83 -29.44 8.95
C THR A 347 0.32 -30.44 8.97
N SER A 348 0.85 -30.72 10.15
CA SER A 348 1.86 -31.77 10.35
C SER A 348 1.30 -33.19 10.25
N SER A 349 -0.02 -33.35 10.40
CA SER A 349 -0.70 -34.64 10.21
C SER A 349 -0.63 -35.05 8.75
N ARG A 350 -0.61 -36.35 8.48
CA ARG A 350 -0.55 -36.94 7.14
C ARG A 350 -1.79 -37.77 6.89
N PHE A 351 -2.25 -37.77 5.64
CA PHE A 351 -3.33 -38.63 5.20
C PHE A 351 -2.86 -40.08 5.06
N SER A 352 -3.80 -41.02 5.18
CA SER A 352 -3.58 -42.43 4.89
C SER A 352 -4.24 -42.81 3.56
N GLU A 353 -3.73 -43.85 2.92
CA GLU A 353 -4.41 -44.45 1.78
C GLU A 353 -5.76 -45.03 2.25
N GLU A 354 -6.77 -45.04 1.38
CA GLU A 354 -8.13 -45.41 1.61
C GLU A 354 -8.93 -44.51 2.59
N GLU A 355 -8.32 -43.44 3.11
CA GLU A 355 -9.00 -42.49 3.98
C GLU A 355 -10.06 -41.71 3.22
N ILE A 356 -11.22 -41.54 3.87
CA ILE A 356 -12.27 -40.65 3.38
C ILE A 356 -11.91 -39.21 3.65
N VAL A 357 -12.02 -38.37 2.63
CA VAL A 357 -11.72 -36.94 2.70
C VAL A 357 -12.86 -36.11 2.17
N ASN A 358 -13.00 -34.93 2.72
CA ASN A 358 -13.95 -33.91 2.29
C ASN A 358 -13.22 -32.69 1.73
N PHE A 359 -13.74 -32.16 0.64
CA PHE A 359 -13.30 -30.90 0.04
C PHE A 359 -14.19 -29.76 0.54
N ASP A 360 -13.59 -28.72 1.13
CA ASP A 360 -14.32 -27.72 1.92
C ASP A 360 -15.16 -26.73 1.08
N GLU A 361 -14.81 -26.49 -0.18
CA GLU A 361 -15.54 -25.56 -1.07
C GLU A 361 -16.43 -26.33 -2.06
N SER A 362 -15.93 -27.40 -2.68
CA SER A 362 -16.67 -28.19 -3.66
C SER A 362 -17.59 -29.25 -3.04
N ASN A 363 -17.48 -29.50 -1.72
CA ASN A 363 -18.25 -30.49 -0.97
C ASN A 363 -18.19 -31.90 -1.58
N ILE A 364 -17.04 -32.31 -2.09
CA ILE A 364 -16.79 -33.63 -2.61
C ILE A 364 -16.35 -34.53 -1.44
N ASP A 365 -17.04 -35.63 -1.23
CA ASP A 365 -16.60 -36.72 -0.35
C ASP A 365 -16.07 -37.87 -1.20
N THR A 366 -14.82 -38.25 -0.99
CA THR A 366 -14.17 -39.34 -1.75
C THR A 366 -13.06 -39.99 -0.96
N ASN A 367 -12.60 -41.16 -1.42
CA ASN A 367 -11.47 -41.83 -0.82
C ASN A 367 -10.18 -41.58 -1.59
N ILE A 368 -9.08 -41.48 -0.88
CA ILE A 368 -7.74 -41.46 -1.46
C ILE A 368 -7.38 -42.89 -1.89
N GLU A 369 -7.18 -43.12 -3.17
CA GLU A 369 -6.77 -44.42 -3.71
C GLU A 369 -5.27 -44.70 -3.47
N SER A 370 -4.43 -43.68 -3.67
CA SER A 370 -2.99 -43.75 -3.41
C SER A 370 -2.39 -42.39 -3.19
N ILE A 371 -1.27 -42.35 -2.49
CA ILE A 371 -0.49 -41.15 -2.18
C ILE A 371 0.90 -41.28 -2.77
N THR A 372 1.29 -40.35 -3.64
CA THR A 372 2.65 -40.24 -4.15
C THR A 372 3.32 -39.05 -3.48
N ASN A 373 4.39 -39.30 -2.73
CA ASN A 373 5.13 -38.24 -2.08
C ASN A 373 5.95 -37.44 -3.08
N GLY A 374 5.95 -36.13 -2.93
CA GLY A 374 6.77 -35.23 -3.71
C GLY A 374 8.27 -35.31 -3.38
N THR A 375 9.08 -34.84 -4.29
CA THR A 375 10.53 -34.80 -4.12
C THR A 375 10.97 -33.36 -3.84
N TYR A 376 10.94 -32.97 -2.57
CA TYR A 376 11.28 -31.61 -2.16
C TYR A 376 11.74 -31.58 -0.68
N LYS A 377 12.37 -30.46 -0.35
CA LYS A 377 12.65 -30.07 1.04
C LYS A 377 11.81 -28.83 1.35
N ASP A 378 10.97 -28.91 2.36
CA ASP A 378 10.17 -27.77 2.80
C ASP A 378 11.05 -26.78 3.60
N ILE A 379 11.17 -25.56 3.06
CA ILE A 379 11.92 -24.45 3.67
C ILE A 379 11.03 -23.23 3.87
N THR A 380 9.71 -23.40 3.90
CA THR A 380 8.72 -22.33 4.04
C THR A 380 9.02 -21.42 5.22
N ASN A 381 9.38 -21.99 6.36
CA ASN A 381 9.70 -21.24 7.59
C ASN A 381 10.99 -20.41 7.50
N SER A 382 11.81 -20.63 6.48
CA SER A 382 13.04 -19.86 6.26
C SER A 382 12.81 -18.52 5.61
N PHE A 383 11.58 -18.23 5.19
CA PHE A 383 11.23 -17.00 4.47
C PHE A 383 10.07 -16.26 5.12
N LYS A 384 10.02 -14.97 4.87
CA LYS A 384 8.88 -14.09 5.15
C LYS A 384 8.45 -13.37 3.88
N LEU A 385 7.16 -13.02 3.79
CA LEU A 385 6.60 -12.29 2.65
C LEU A 385 6.70 -10.77 2.87
N ASP A 386 7.28 -10.07 1.89
CA ASP A 386 7.07 -8.63 1.66
C ASP A 386 6.03 -8.49 0.56
N LYS A 387 4.86 -7.98 0.89
CA LYS A 387 3.73 -7.86 -0.04
C LYS A 387 3.90 -6.77 -1.10
N GLY A 388 5.01 -6.03 -1.10
CA GLY A 388 5.28 -4.97 -2.06
C GLY A 388 4.42 -3.73 -1.90
N GLN A 389 3.72 -3.57 -0.79
CA GLN A 389 2.84 -2.44 -0.53
C GLN A 389 3.67 -1.20 -0.13
N LYS A 390 3.83 -0.25 -1.04
CA LYS A 390 4.50 1.03 -0.79
C LYS A 390 3.47 2.15 -0.66
N ASP A 391 3.82 3.26 -0.02
CA ASP A 391 2.90 4.39 0.16
C ASP A 391 2.47 5.04 -1.15
N GLN A 392 3.27 4.91 -2.21
CA GLN A 392 3.05 5.54 -3.49
C GLN A 392 2.60 4.59 -4.61
N TYR A 393 2.87 3.30 -4.50
CA TYR A 393 2.55 2.32 -5.53
C TYR A 393 2.56 0.89 -5.00
N TYR A 394 1.93 -0.02 -5.74
CA TYR A 394 2.05 -1.45 -5.54
C TYR A 394 3.27 -1.95 -6.29
N ASP A 395 4.30 -2.35 -5.56
CA ASP A 395 5.51 -2.96 -6.09
C ASP A 395 5.34 -4.48 -6.26
N TYR A 396 6.32 -5.13 -6.87
CA TYR A 396 6.42 -6.59 -6.81
C TYR A 396 6.51 -7.05 -5.37
N SER A 397 5.94 -8.22 -5.11
CA SER A 397 6.09 -8.89 -3.84
C SER A 397 7.38 -9.72 -3.82
N PHE A 398 7.95 -9.87 -2.65
CA PHE A 398 9.21 -10.57 -2.44
C PHE A 398 9.08 -11.60 -1.33
N ILE A 399 9.83 -12.69 -1.43
CA ILE A 399 10.17 -13.50 -0.26
C ILE A 399 11.56 -13.08 0.25
N ILE A 400 11.66 -12.89 1.55
CA ILE A 400 12.89 -12.44 2.22
C ILE A 400 13.34 -13.55 3.13
N ARG A 401 14.61 -13.98 2.97
CA ARG A 401 15.22 -15.00 3.82
C ARG A 401 15.36 -14.47 5.25
N ASN A 402 14.92 -15.27 6.21
CA ASN A 402 15.05 -14.92 7.62
C ASN A 402 16.52 -14.94 8.04
N GLY A 403 16.93 -13.98 8.88
CA GLY A 403 18.27 -13.94 9.42
C GLY A 403 18.62 -15.24 10.15
N GLY A 404 19.77 -15.83 9.81
CA GLY A 404 20.22 -17.11 10.37
C GLY A 404 19.76 -18.35 9.59
N SER A 405 18.88 -18.22 8.60
CA SER A 405 18.55 -19.34 7.70
C SER A 405 19.64 -19.54 6.66
N SER A 406 19.94 -20.80 6.35
CA SER A 406 20.92 -21.15 5.32
C SER A 406 20.44 -20.71 3.95
N GLU A 407 21.39 -20.37 3.08
CA GLU A 407 21.12 -20.11 1.68
C GLU A 407 20.64 -21.40 1.00
N PRO A 408 19.55 -21.35 0.21
CA PRO A 408 19.14 -22.50 -0.58
C PRO A 408 20.19 -22.87 -1.61
N SER A 409 20.43 -24.15 -1.78
CA SER A 409 21.45 -24.69 -2.68
C SER A 409 20.93 -25.08 -4.05
N SER A 410 19.61 -25.16 -4.18
CA SER A 410 18.94 -25.67 -5.38
C SER A 410 17.74 -24.80 -5.76
N ARG A 411 17.09 -25.17 -6.85
CA ARG A 411 15.89 -24.54 -7.40
C ARG A 411 14.76 -24.50 -6.37
N LEU A 412 14.02 -23.40 -6.35
CA LEU A 412 12.85 -23.24 -5.49
C LEU A 412 11.55 -23.29 -6.30
N LEU A 413 10.54 -23.90 -5.72
CA LEU A 413 9.13 -23.77 -6.11
C LEU A 413 8.42 -22.95 -5.04
N VAL A 414 7.89 -21.80 -5.39
CA VAL A 414 7.15 -20.92 -4.48
C VAL A 414 5.69 -20.94 -4.86
N ILE A 415 4.83 -21.19 -3.88
CA ILE A 415 3.38 -21.29 -4.05
C ILE A 415 2.72 -20.18 -3.24
N PHE A 416 1.90 -19.35 -3.88
CA PHE A 416 1.28 -18.20 -3.26
C PHE A 416 -0.09 -17.85 -3.86
N ASP A 417 -0.84 -17.04 -3.10
CA ASP A 417 -2.09 -16.43 -3.54
C ASP A 417 -1.87 -14.94 -3.80
N TYR A 418 -2.53 -14.39 -4.81
CA TYR A 418 -2.37 -12.98 -5.19
C TYR A 418 -3.66 -12.38 -5.72
N TYR A 419 -3.72 -11.05 -5.71
CA TYR A 419 -4.80 -10.31 -6.34
C TYR A 419 -4.43 -9.94 -7.77
N SER A 420 -5.35 -10.18 -8.71
CA SER A 420 -5.26 -9.68 -10.08
C SER A 420 -6.35 -8.64 -10.34
N ILE A 421 -6.16 -7.85 -11.38
CA ILE A 421 -7.14 -6.88 -11.85
C ILE A 421 -7.58 -7.35 -13.23
N PRO A 422 -8.89 -7.46 -13.49
CA PRO A 422 -9.40 -7.78 -14.82
C PRO A 422 -8.90 -6.77 -15.85
N SER A 423 -8.64 -7.23 -17.07
CA SER A 423 -8.17 -6.36 -18.15
C SER A 423 -9.22 -5.37 -18.65
N ASP A 424 -10.47 -5.65 -18.37
CA ASP A 424 -11.67 -4.87 -18.70
C ASP A 424 -12.14 -3.99 -17.53
N ASP A 425 -11.42 -3.96 -16.40
CA ASP A 425 -11.74 -3.12 -15.26
C ASP A 425 -11.58 -1.63 -15.62
N ASP A 426 -12.69 -0.90 -15.54
CA ASP A 426 -12.77 0.54 -15.81
C ASP A 426 -12.77 1.39 -14.52
N GLY A 427 -12.52 0.79 -13.38
CA GLY A 427 -12.47 1.43 -12.08
C GLY A 427 -11.34 2.45 -11.96
N ASP A 428 -11.50 3.37 -11.03
CA ASP A 428 -10.61 4.51 -10.84
C ASP A 428 -9.68 4.33 -9.65
N LEU A 429 -10.19 3.83 -8.52
CA LEU A 429 -9.45 3.69 -7.28
C LEU A 429 -9.84 2.40 -6.55
N PHE A 430 -8.99 1.97 -5.62
CA PHE A 430 -9.33 0.84 -4.76
C PHE A 430 -10.00 1.32 -3.48
N THR A 431 -11.02 0.58 -3.08
CA THR A 431 -11.77 0.76 -1.83
C THR A 431 -12.00 -0.59 -1.15
N ALA A 432 -12.75 -0.59 -0.07
CA ALA A 432 -13.23 -1.82 0.51
C ALA A 432 -14.02 -2.71 -0.48
N LEU A 433 -14.78 -2.11 -1.39
CA LEU A 433 -15.56 -2.82 -2.41
C LEU A 433 -14.69 -3.48 -3.49
N SER A 434 -13.41 -3.17 -3.54
CA SER A 434 -12.46 -3.79 -4.46
C SER A 434 -12.08 -5.22 -4.05
N TYR A 435 -12.38 -5.62 -2.84
CA TYR A 435 -12.01 -6.91 -2.26
C TYR A 435 -13.24 -7.78 -2.00
N ASP A 436 -13.07 -9.10 -2.11
CA ASP A 436 -14.10 -10.06 -1.73
C ASP A 436 -14.44 -9.95 -0.24
N SER A 437 -15.74 -9.91 0.08
CA SER A 437 -16.23 -9.81 1.45
C SER A 437 -15.77 -10.99 2.34
N ASP A 438 -15.65 -12.16 1.79
CA ASP A 438 -15.27 -13.38 2.52
C ASP A 438 -13.82 -13.35 3.00
N ARG A 439 -12.98 -12.53 2.37
CA ARG A 439 -11.56 -12.41 2.69
C ARG A 439 -11.20 -11.19 3.49
N PHE A 440 -12.17 -10.35 3.76
CA PHE A 440 -12.00 -9.04 4.39
C PHE A 440 -11.30 -9.07 5.75
N GLN A 441 -11.39 -10.20 6.48
CA GLN A 441 -10.79 -10.33 7.80
C GLN A 441 -9.33 -10.81 7.78
N TYR A 442 -8.89 -11.55 6.76
CA TYR A 442 -7.66 -12.34 6.83
C TYR A 442 -6.60 -11.96 5.78
N ASP A 443 -6.99 -11.64 4.56
CA ASP A 443 -6.07 -11.58 3.43
C ASP A 443 -5.79 -10.17 2.92
N ILE A 444 -6.35 -9.13 3.58
CA ILE A 444 -6.16 -7.75 3.18
C ILE A 444 -4.74 -7.26 3.53
N PRO A 445 -4.00 -6.70 2.58
CA PRO A 445 -2.67 -6.17 2.85
C PRO A 445 -2.73 -4.86 3.67
N ASN A 446 -1.70 -4.62 4.46
CA ASN A 446 -1.45 -3.33 5.08
C ASN A 446 -0.59 -2.48 4.14
N ILE A 447 -0.86 -1.17 4.10
CA ILE A 447 -0.14 -0.23 3.26
C ILE A 447 1.11 0.25 3.99
N GLY A 448 2.25 0.14 3.31
CA GLY A 448 3.54 0.61 3.82
C GLY A 448 3.84 0.13 5.24
N GLU A 449 4.46 0.99 6.02
CA GLU A 449 4.74 0.76 7.45
C GLU A 449 3.62 1.28 8.36
N SER A 450 2.61 1.94 7.80
CA SER A 450 1.54 2.61 8.57
C SER A 450 0.61 1.65 9.31
N GLY A 451 0.58 0.37 8.91
CA GLY A 451 -0.34 -0.62 9.45
C GLY A 451 -1.81 -0.40 9.08
N ILE A 452 -2.11 0.56 8.22
CA ILE A 452 -3.45 0.83 7.72
C ILE A 452 -3.81 -0.25 6.70
N ARG A 453 -4.95 -0.89 6.86
CA ARG A 453 -5.42 -1.88 5.89
C ARG A 453 -5.84 -1.19 4.59
N ALA A 454 -5.57 -1.82 3.46
CA ALA A 454 -5.94 -1.29 2.15
C ALA A 454 -7.45 -1.07 1.96
N THR A 455 -8.29 -1.80 2.71
CA THR A 455 -9.74 -1.61 2.74
C THR A 455 -10.20 -0.37 3.52
N ASP A 456 -9.37 0.16 4.40
CA ASP A 456 -9.71 1.30 5.24
C ASP A 456 -9.22 2.63 4.61
N THR A 457 -8.93 2.61 3.32
CA THR A 457 -8.42 3.77 2.57
C THR A 457 -9.11 3.91 1.22
N LEU A 458 -9.06 5.13 0.70
CA LEU A 458 -9.28 5.41 -0.72
C LEU A 458 -7.91 5.38 -1.40
N ASP A 459 -7.67 4.34 -2.18
CA ASP A 459 -6.34 4.01 -2.67
C ASP A 459 -6.21 4.31 -4.16
N LEU A 460 -5.44 5.35 -4.47
CA LEU A 460 -5.15 5.85 -5.82
C LEU A 460 -3.78 5.37 -6.34
N ARG A 461 -3.10 4.50 -5.60
CA ARG A 461 -1.76 4.05 -5.96
C ARG A 461 -1.75 3.26 -7.27
N PRO A 462 -0.84 3.56 -8.19
CA PRO A 462 -0.62 2.73 -9.37
C PRO A 462 -0.06 1.36 -8.98
N ARG A 463 -0.36 0.35 -9.77
CA ARG A 463 0.07 -1.03 -9.56
C ARG A 463 0.98 -1.47 -10.69
N VAL A 464 2.13 -2.02 -10.36
CA VAL A 464 3.07 -2.59 -11.33
C VAL A 464 2.43 -3.79 -12.03
N SER A 465 2.67 -3.93 -13.33
CA SER A 465 2.25 -5.11 -14.10
C SER A 465 3.05 -6.33 -13.68
N VAL A 466 2.46 -7.51 -13.83
CA VAL A 466 3.22 -8.77 -13.71
C VAL A 466 4.39 -8.75 -14.69
N TYR A 467 5.58 -9.06 -14.18
CA TYR A 467 6.77 -9.10 -15.03
C TYR A 467 6.81 -10.37 -15.87
N ASP A 468 6.94 -10.20 -17.18
CA ASP A 468 7.09 -11.32 -18.10
C ASP A 468 8.56 -11.78 -18.14
N THR A 469 8.85 -12.86 -17.45
CA THR A 469 10.20 -13.45 -17.37
C THR A 469 10.62 -14.14 -18.68
N THR A 470 9.73 -14.30 -19.64
CA THR A 470 10.01 -14.94 -20.93
C THR A 470 10.51 -13.94 -21.96
N ASN A 471 10.22 -12.67 -21.79
CA ASN A 471 10.58 -11.62 -22.72
C ASN A 471 11.94 -11.00 -22.33
N THR A 472 12.99 -11.41 -23.02
CA THR A 472 14.38 -10.95 -22.78
C THR A 472 14.66 -9.51 -23.20
N SER A 473 13.74 -8.88 -23.94
CA SER A 473 13.86 -7.47 -24.33
C SER A 473 13.22 -6.52 -23.33
N LEU A 474 12.52 -7.01 -22.32
CA LEU A 474 12.00 -6.16 -21.26
C LEU A 474 13.13 -5.69 -20.34
N PRO A 475 13.07 -4.44 -19.92
CA PRO A 475 14.01 -3.92 -18.93
C PRO A 475 13.81 -4.60 -17.57
N SER A 476 14.81 -4.47 -16.73
CA SER A 476 14.84 -5.08 -15.39
C SER A 476 13.57 -4.86 -14.58
N PRO A 477 13.05 -5.88 -13.90
CA PRO A 477 11.98 -5.70 -12.92
C PRO A 477 12.40 -4.80 -11.74
N PHE A 478 13.68 -4.52 -11.58
CA PHE A 478 14.21 -3.68 -10.49
C PHE A 478 14.47 -2.23 -10.91
N SER A 479 14.40 -1.92 -12.21
CA SER A 479 14.47 -0.55 -12.69
C SER A 479 13.10 0.10 -12.59
N PHE A 480 13.00 1.20 -11.85
CA PHE A 480 11.72 1.94 -11.71
C PHE A 480 11.26 2.51 -13.06
N ASP A 481 12.20 3.06 -13.85
CA ASP A 481 11.90 3.73 -15.11
C ASP A 481 11.33 2.79 -16.19
N SER A 482 11.53 1.50 -16.02
CA SER A 482 11.12 0.48 -16.98
C SER A 482 9.94 -0.37 -16.52
N ARG A 483 9.39 -0.09 -15.36
CA ARG A 483 8.18 -0.76 -14.88
C ARG A 483 6.97 -0.26 -15.63
N SER A 484 6.24 -1.17 -16.25
CA SER A 484 4.92 -0.86 -16.77
C SER A 484 3.89 -0.96 -15.66
N PHE A 485 2.92 -0.04 -15.66
CA PHE A 485 1.83 -0.04 -14.69
C PHE A 485 0.55 -0.52 -15.35
N THR A 486 -0.13 -1.47 -14.72
CA THR A 486 -1.42 -1.98 -15.19
C THR A 486 -2.54 -0.98 -14.96
N ILE A 487 -2.36 -0.14 -13.95
CA ILE A 487 -3.36 0.84 -13.53
C ILE A 487 -2.94 2.19 -14.05
N LYS A 488 -3.88 2.88 -14.66
CA LYS A 488 -3.71 4.26 -15.05
C LYS A 488 -3.37 5.10 -13.83
N GLN A 489 -2.36 5.94 -13.96
CA GLN A 489 -1.92 6.82 -12.89
C GLN A 489 -2.78 8.08 -12.91
N TYR A 490 -3.62 8.26 -11.89
CA TYR A 490 -4.43 9.46 -11.74
C TYR A 490 -3.64 10.64 -11.18
N LEU A 491 -2.79 10.36 -10.21
CA LEU A 491 -2.02 11.38 -9.50
C LEU A 491 -0.53 11.09 -9.59
N ILE A 492 0.25 12.15 -9.68
CA ILE A 492 1.71 12.12 -9.59
C ILE A 492 2.10 12.59 -8.18
N SER A 493 3.24 12.14 -7.67
CA SER A 493 3.77 12.64 -6.40
C SER A 493 3.82 14.16 -6.39
N ASN A 494 3.34 14.78 -5.32
CA ASN A 494 3.18 16.23 -5.11
C ASN A 494 2.08 16.90 -5.96
N GLU A 495 1.19 16.15 -6.55
CA GLU A 495 -0.02 16.68 -7.17
C GLU A 495 -1.14 16.76 -6.13
N ASN A 496 -1.85 17.88 -6.11
CA ASN A 496 -3.02 18.05 -5.25
C ASN A 496 -4.26 17.51 -5.96
N ALA A 497 -5.08 16.80 -5.21
CA ALA A 497 -6.40 16.36 -5.67
C ALA A 497 -7.42 16.50 -4.54
N ASP A 498 -8.62 16.92 -4.93
CA ASP A 498 -9.77 16.93 -4.03
C ASP A 498 -10.71 15.78 -4.42
N LEU A 499 -10.96 14.89 -3.48
CA LEU A 499 -11.90 13.79 -3.63
C LEU A 499 -13.10 14.00 -2.74
N GLY A 500 -14.24 14.30 -3.36
CA GLY A 500 -15.54 14.33 -2.69
C GLY A 500 -16.16 12.92 -2.67
N TYR A 501 -16.57 12.45 -1.52
CA TYR A 501 -17.19 11.14 -1.35
C TYR A 501 -18.19 11.15 -0.20
N GLU A 502 -19.11 10.19 -0.21
CA GLU A 502 -20.01 9.89 0.89
C GLU A 502 -19.58 8.57 1.53
N PHE A 503 -19.88 8.40 2.80
CA PHE A 503 -19.54 7.19 3.52
C PHE A 503 -20.63 6.81 4.52
N TYR A 504 -20.73 5.50 4.78
CA TYR A 504 -21.70 4.97 5.71
C TYR A 504 -21.25 5.19 7.15
N LEU A 505 -22.20 5.42 8.03
CA LEU A 505 -21.97 5.64 9.45
C LEU A 505 -22.43 4.42 10.26
N PRO A 506 -21.75 4.10 11.38
CA PRO A 506 -22.19 3.04 12.29
C PRO A 506 -23.49 3.42 12.99
N ARG A 507 -24.20 2.39 13.48
CA ARG A 507 -25.48 2.54 14.15
C ARG A 507 -25.65 1.51 15.26
N ILE A 508 -26.34 1.88 16.31
CA ILE A 508 -26.74 0.97 17.40
C ILE A 508 -28.25 0.87 17.41
N ASP A 509 -28.76 -0.32 17.22
CA ASP A 509 -30.18 -0.62 17.22
C ASP A 509 -30.56 -1.45 18.45
N LYS A 510 -31.85 -1.50 18.79
CA LYS A 510 -32.38 -2.30 19.88
C LYS A 510 -33.49 -3.23 19.43
N LEU A 511 -33.45 -4.42 19.98
CA LEU A 511 -34.48 -5.43 19.77
C LEU A 511 -35.30 -5.59 21.04
N TYR A 512 -36.62 -5.48 20.88
CA TYR A 512 -37.57 -5.57 21.97
C TYR A 512 -38.59 -6.69 21.73
N LEU A 513 -39.22 -7.13 22.81
CA LEU A 513 -40.42 -7.98 22.80
C LEU A 513 -41.59 -7.14 23.33
N ASN A 514 -42.70 -7.16 22.60
CA ASN A 514 -43.93 -6.50 23.05
C ASN A 514 -44.78 -7.43 23.94
N LYS A 515 -45.85 -6.90 24.51
CA LYS A 515 -46.79 -7.65 25.36
C LYS A 515 -47.56 -8.77 24.64
N PHE A 516 -47.54 -8.76 23.31
CA PHE A 516 -48.21 -9.78 22.48
C PHE A 516 -47.24 -10.89 22.04
N GLY A 517 -45.95 -10.81 22.43
CA GLY A 517 -44.93 -11.77 22.04
C GLY A 517 -44.30 -11.51 20.67
N GLU A 518 -44.48 -10.32 20.11
CA GLU A 518 -43.90 -9.95 18.82
C GLU A 518 -42.58 -9.20 19.01
N PHE A 519 -41.64 -9.43 18.10
CA PHE A 519 -40.38 -8.71 18.09
C PHE A 519 -40.55 -7.32 17.48
N VAL A 520 -40.08 -6.30 18.19
CA VAL A 520 -40.07 -4.91 17.74
C VAL A 520 -38.62 -4.46 17.60
N TYR A 521 -38.26 -4.00 16.42
CA TYR A 521 -36.91 -3.53 16.12
C TYR A 521 -36.90 -2.00 16.07
N GLN A 522 -36.14 -1.38 16.97
CA GLN A 522 -35.95 0.06 17.04
C GLN A 522 -34.60 0.45 16.44
N LYS A 523 -34.65 1.21 15.34
CA LYS A 523 -33.44 1.74 14.69
C LYS A 523 -32.90 2.93 15.47
N GLY A 524 -31.61 2.96 15.67
CA GLY A 524 -30.90 4.14 16.19
C GLY A 524 -30.56 5.15 15.09
N THR A 525 -29.95 6.24 15.48
CA THR A 525 -29.37 7.24 14.57
C THR A 525 -27.99 6.79 14.10
N SER A 526 -27.70 6.99 12.81
CA SER A 526 -26.36 6.74 12.26
C SER A 526 -25.48 7.95 12.51
N GLU A 527 -24.42 7.78 13.30
CA GLU A 527 -23.49 8.85 13.71
C GLU A 527 -22.07 8.29 13.81
N MET A 528 -21.06 9.18 13.83
CA MET A 528 -19.66 8.78 14.01
C MET A 528 -19.43 8.06 15.35
N ASP A 529 -20.12 8.49 16.39
CA ASP A 529 -20.15 7.83 17.70
C ASP A 529 -21.61 7.51 18.05
N PRO A 530 -22.14 6.38 17.57
CA PRO A 530 -23.55 6.06 17.67
C PRO A 530 -23.95 5.78 19.11
N LYS A 531 -25.08 6.36 19.49
CA LYS A 531 -25.71 6.11 20.79
C LYS A 531 -26.91 5.18 20.63
N PRO A 532 -27.12 4.27 21.58
CA PRO A 532 -28.31 3.43 21.54
C PRO A 532 -29.57 4.28 21.65
N PRO A 533 -30.66 3.91 20.94
CA PRO A 533 -31.91 4.64 21.04
C PRO A 533 -32.47 4.62 22.47
N VAL A 534 -33.26 5.63 22.82
CA VAL A 534 -33.87 5.74 24.15
C VAL A 534 -34.75 4.53 24.41
N ARG A 535 -34.71 4.02 25.63
CA ARG A 535 -35.51 2.87 26.04
C ARG A 535 -37.01 3.21 26.00
N THR A 536 -37.79 2.28 25.47
CA THR A 536 -39.26 2.37 25.45
C THR A 536 -39.83 1.61 26.65
N ASP A 537 -40.63 2.26 27.47
CA ASP A 537 -41.06 1.73 28.78
C ASP A 537 -42.02 0.53 28.70
N ASP A 538 -42.81 0.43 27.61
CA ASP A 538 -43.79 -0.65 27.43
C ASP A 538 -43.24 -1.89 26.74
N LEU A 539 -41.94 -1.95 26.44
CA LEU A 539 -41.30 -3.01 25.70
C LEU A 539 -40.16 -3.64 26.54
N MET A 540 -40.05 -4.97 26.46
CA MET A 540 -38.96 -5.70 27.07
C MET A 540 -37.73 -5.69 26.13
N GLU A 541 -36.64 -5.06 26.54
CA GLU A 541 -35.41 -5.05 25.78
C GLU A 541 -34.72 -6.41 25.82
N LEU A 542 -34.50 -7.01 24.64
CA LEU A 542 -33.87 -8.34 24.51
C LEU A 542 -32.39 -8.23 24.15
N ALA A 543 -32.07 -7.33 23.25
CA ALA A 543 -30.70 -7.20 22.75
C ALA A 543 -30.42 -5.80 22.21
N THR A 544 -29.14 -5.44 22.28
CA THR A 544 -28.58 -4.31 21.55
C THR A 544 -27.76 -4.85 20.37
N VAL A 545 -27.99 -4.28 19.18
CA VAL A 545 -27.34 -4.67 17.94
C VAL A 545 -26.40 -3.57 17.51
N ASN A 546 -25.10 -3.80 17.59
CA ASN A 546 -24.09 -2.87 17.10
C ASN A 546 -23.80 -3.18 15.63
N LEU A 547 -24.15 -2.25 14.75
CA LEU A 547 -23.97 -2.35 13.32
C LEU A 547 -22.75 -1.52 12.90
N PRO A 548 -21.77 -2.13 12.23
CA PRO A 548 -20.67 -1.39 11.62
C PRO A 548 -21.19 -0.48 10.50
N PRO A 549 -20.39 0.45 9.97
CA PRO A 549 -20.79 1.34 8.89
C PRO A 549 -21.36 0.61 7.67
N TYR A 550 -20.78 -0.54 7.35
CA TYR A 550 -21.27 -1.43 6.29
C TYR A 550 -21.22 -2.88 6.75
N LEU A 551 -22.29 -3.60 6.49
CA LEU A 551 -22.44 -4.98 6.91
C LEU A 551 -22.14 -5.92 5.74
N TYR A 552 -20.90 -6.42 5.65
CA TYR A 552 -20.50 -7.38 4.61
C TYR A 552 -21.14 -8.77 4.81
N ASN A 553 -21.27 -9.18 6.06
CA ASN A 553 -21.93 -10.42 6.43
C ASN A 553 -22.68 -10.24 7.75
N ALA A 554 -23.63 -11.12 8.02
CA ALA A 554 -24.44 -11.06 9.23
C ALA A 554 -23.61 -11.19 10.53
N GLN A 555 -22.45 -11.85 10.47
CA GLN A 555 -21.57 -12.10 11.63
C GLN A 555 -20.81 -10.85 12.06
N ALA A 556 -20.69 -9.85 11.18
CA ALA A 556 -20.08 -8.55 11.52
C ALA A 556 -20.96 -7.72 12.46
N ALA A 557 -22.26 -8.00 12.55
CA ALA A 557 -23.14 -7.39 13.55
C ALA A 557 -22.87 -7.98 14.93
N LYS A 558 -22.54 -7.13 15.90
CA LYS A 558 -22.34 -7.55 17.28
C LYS A 558 -23.66 -7.49 18.03
N LEU A 559 -24.17 -8.66 18.41
CA LEU A 559 -25.37 -8.80 19.21
C LEU A 559 -24.98 -8.91 20.69
N SER A 560 -25.44 -7.96 21.50
CA SER A 560 -25.30 -7.98 22.95
C SER A 560 -26.65 -8.29 23.58
N LEU A 561 -26.83 -9.52 24.04
CA LEU A 561 -28.04 -9.94 24.70
C LEU A 561 -28.14 -9.30 26.09
N ILE A 562 -29.34 -8.88 26.46
CA ILE A 562 -29.63 -8.35 27.78
C ILE A 562 -30.17 -9.46 28.66
N ASP A 563 -29.52 -9.70 29.78
CA ASP A 563 -29.99 -10.67 30.76
C ASP A 563 -31.16 -10.06 31.56
N ASN A 564 -32.38 -10.40 31.14
CA ASN A 564 -33.63 -9.99 31.81
C ASN A 564 -33.92 -10.90 33.00
N ARG A 565 -32.97 -11.06 33.89
CA ARG A 565 -33.12 -11.93 35.07
C ARG A 565 -34.05 -11.32 36.07
N ARG A 566 -35.05 -12.08 36.55
CA ARG A 566 -35.83 -11.75 37.73
C ARG A 566 -35.02 -12.10 38.97
N TYR A 567 -34.72 -11.13 39.77
CA TYR A 567 -34.14 -11.37 41.09
C TYR A 567 -35.22 -11.85 42.06
N THR A 568 -34.95 -12.95 42.74
CA THR A 568 -35.78 -13.43 43.83
C THR A 568 -35.50 -12.61 45.08
N MET A 569 -36.41 -12.62 46.09
CA MET A 569 -36.17 -11.97 47.36
C MET A 569 -34.89 -12.45 48.05
N ARG A 570 -34.51 -13.70 47.81
CA ARG A 570 -33.24 -14.27 48.29
C ARG A 570 -32.03 -13.63 47.56
N ASP A 571 -32.12 -13.39 46.29
CA ASP A 571 -31.04 -12.72 45.52
C ASP A 571 -30.89 -11.27 46.01
N ILE A 572 -32.00 -10.59 46.25
CA ILE A 572 -32.02 -9.22 46.80
C ILE A 572 -31.40 -9.20 48.20
N GLY A 573 -31.69 -10.16 49.07
CA GLY A 573 -31.06 -10.32 50.37
C GLY A 573 -29.53 -10.49 50.24
N ASN A 574 -29.09 -11.38 49.34
CA ASN A 574 -27.67 -11.57 49.10
C ASN A 574 -26.97 -10.32 48.54
N ILE A 575 -27.65 -9.52 47.72
CA ILE A 575 -27.13 -8.22 47.25
C ILE A 575 -27.04 -7.22 48.41
N GLN A 576 -28.06 -7.15 49.25
CA GLN A 576 -28.07 -6.31 50.41
C GLN A 576 -26.90 -6.63 51.35
N ASP A 577 -26.68 -7.91 51.65
CA ASP A 577 -25.55 -8.34 52.48
C ASP A 577 -24.20 -7.96 51.88
N ARG A 578 -24.06 -8.08 50.57
CA ARG A 578 -22.84 -7.67 49.88
C ARG A 578 -22.63 -6.16 49.90
N VAL A 579 -23.70 -5.38 49.76
CA VAL A 579 -23.63 -3.90 49.86
C VAL A 579 -23.21 -3.49 51.24
N SER A 580 -23.85 -4.08 52.30
CA SER A 580 -23.50 -3.81 53.69
C SER A 580 -22.04 -4.15 54.01
N ASN A 581 -21.56 -5.30 53.54
CA ASN A 581 -20.15 -5.66 53.68
C ASN A 581 -19.22 -4.67 52.95
N LEU A 582 -19.62 -4.19 51.77
CA LEU A 582 -18.84 -3.21 51.01
C LEU A 582 -18.81 -1.84 51.75
N GLU A 583 -19.94 -1.44 52.32
CA GLU A 583 -20.02 -0.21 53.16
C GLU A 583 -19.12 -0.31 54.39
N GLU A 584 -19.09 -1.48 55.05
CA GLU A 584 -18.22 -1.72 56.20
C GLU A 584 -16.73 -1.66 55.79
N VAL A 585 -16.35 -2.35 54.72
CA VAL A 585 -14.96 -2.34 54.21
C VAL A 585 -14.55 -0.92 53.75
N THR A 586 -15.45 -0.21 53.06
CA THR A 586 -15.12 1.17 52.61
C THR A 586 -15.02 2.14 53.77
N THR A 587 -15.89 2.03 54.81
CA THR A 587 -15.80 2.87 56.03
C THR A 587 -14.53 2.55 56.82
N LEU A 588 -14.15 1.29 56.97
CA LEU A 588 -12.89 0.92 57.60
C LEU A 588 -11.67 1.45 56.82
N SER A 589 -11.66 1.31 55.49
CA SER A 589 -10.59 1.82 54.65
C SER A 589 -10.47 3.36 54.71
N LEU A 590 -11.60 4.06 54.73
CA LEU A 590 -11.64 5.51 54.93
C LEU A 590 -11.12 5.92 56.31
N LEU A 591 -11.50 5.18 57.37
CA LEU A 591 -10.98 5.41 58.72
C LEU A 591 -9.46 5.17 58.80
N GLU A 592 -8.98 4.07 58.21
CA GLU A 592 -7.54 3.78 58.15
C GLU A 592 -6.78 4.88 57.41
N ASN A 593 -7.30 5.32 56.29
CA ASN A 593 -6.68 6.38 55.49
C ASN A 593 -6.69 7.71 56.23
N ASN A 594 -7.80 8.02 56.92
CA ASN A 594 -7.89 9.21 57.78
C ASN A 594 -6.90 9.14 58.94
N VAL A 595 -6.75 7.97 59.59
CA VAL A 595 -5.78 7.79 60.66
C VAL A 595 -4.35 7.93 60.17
N GLN A 596 -4.04 7.39 58.98
CA GLN A 596 -2.71 7.53 58.37
C GLN A 596 -2.39 8.97 57.95
N THR A 597 -3.39 9.74 57.53
CA THR A 597 -3.23 11.13 57.10
C THR A 597 -3.34 12.15 58.23
N LEU A 598 -3.83 11.74 59.41
CA LEU A 598 -4.05 12.61 60.55
C LEU A 598 -2.71 12.96 61.24
N GLN A 599 -2.14 14.06 60.83
CA GLN A 599 -0.95 14.63 61.45
C GLN A 599 -1.39 15.65 62.51
N ILE A 600 -1.27 15.28 63.78
CA ILE A 600 -1.50 16.21 64.87
C ILE A 600 -0.20 16.99 65.10
N GLN A 601 -0.23 18.26 64.69
CA GLN A 601 0.89 19.17 64.84
C GLN A 601 0.69 20.05 66.08
N ASP A 602 1.78 20.46 66.72
CA ASP A 602 1.76 21.47 67.81
C ASP A 602 1.70 22.89 67.19
N SER A 603 1.67 23.90 68.05
CA SER A 603 1.62 25.31 67.64
C SER A 603 2.83 25.79 66.82
N GLU A 604 3.89 24.97 66.72
CA GLU A 604 5.10 25.24 65.99
C GLU A 604 5.19 24.40 64.70
N GLY A 605 4.10 23.68 64.33
CA GLY A 605 4.04 22.84 63.09
C GLY A 605 4.78 21.52 63.20
N ARG A 606 5.15 21.07 64.40
CA ARG A 606 5.85 19.78 64.56
C ARG A 606 4.87 18.67 64.88
N ASN A 607 5.08 17.47 64.30
CA ASN A 607 4.23 16.30 64.58
C ASN A 607 4.37 15.86 66.05
N ARG A 608 3.24 15.78 66.73
CA ARG A 608 3.18 15.32 68.16
C ARG A 608 3.41 13.83 68.31
N PHE A 609 3.19 13.05 67.27
CA PHE A 609 3.45 11.61 67.26
C PHE A 609 4.77 11.31 66.59
N LYS A 610 5.63 10.57 67.28
CA LYS A 610 6.86 10.03 66.74
C LYS A 610 6.65 8.53 66.46
N THR A 611 6.96 8.11 65.25
CA THR A 611 7.03 6.70 64.91
C THR A 611 8.44 6.18 65.23
N GLY A 612 8.52 5.16 66.03
CA GLY A 612 9.79 4.52 66.40
C GLY A 612 9.55 3.33 67.28
N PHE A 613 10.50 2.43 67.31
CA PHE A 613 10.52 1.31 68.24
C PHE A 613 11.22 1.75 69.55
N PHE A 614 10.59 1.47 70.67
CA PHE A 614 11.27 1.49 71.97
C PHE A 614 11.95 0.11 72.14
N VAL A 615 13.25 0.13 72.30
CA VAL A 615 14.02 -1.04 72.75
C VAL A 615 14.38 -0.74 74.20
N ASP A 616 13.95 -1.61 75.14
CA ASP A 616 14.39 -1.61 76.50
C ASP A 616 15.87 -2.03 76.61
#